data_532a4ee769a734edfcc895bac883793d
#
_entry.id   532a4ee769a734edfcc895bac883793d
#
_cell.length_a   1.000
_cell.length_b   1.000
_cell.length_c   1.000
_cell.angle_alpha   90.00
_cell.angle_beta   90.00
_cell.angle_gamma   90.00
#
_symmetry.space_group_name_H-M   'P 1'
#
loop_
_entity.id
_entity.type
_entity.pdbx_description
1 polymer ?
#
loop_
_entity_poly.entity_id
_entity_poly.type
_entity_poly.pdbx_seq_one_letter_code
_entity_poly.pdbx_strand_id
1 'polypeptide(L)'
;MIKEAIVKIVNKEDLTFDEAYAVMNEIMNGETSPTQNAAFLAALSTKSAKAETTQEIAGCAMAMREHATAVDTDFDLFEIVGTGGDNAGSFNISTTSAIVAAAGGMKVSKHGNRAASSKCGTADCLEALGVNIEEDPDKCKELLEKVGMCFFFAQKYHSSMKYVGAIRKELGFRTVFNILGPLTNPAKPKRQLLGVYDEYLIEPLAKVLVNLGVKRGMVVYGMDKLDEISLSAPTKVCEINNGSLTTYEIKPEDFGLTRCEKQDLAGGDPKENAAITLAILNGEKGPKTDAVLLNAGAALYIGDKAGSIQEGIDLARNLMESKKALKVLEDFIKVSNE
;
A
#
# COMPACT_ATOMS: atom_id res chain seq x y z
N MET A 1 26.33 -10.56 -11.91
CA MET A 1 25.62 -9.26 -12.01
C MET A 1 25.73 -8.42 -10.73
N ILE A 2 25.44 -8.97 -9.50
CA ILE A 2 25.44 -8.14 -8.27
C ILE A 2 26.78 -7.45 -7.97
N LYS A 3 27.92 -8.09 -8.24
CA LYS A 3 29.24 -7.48 -7.99
C LYS A 3 29.48 -6.24 -8.86
N GLU A 4 29.20 -6.36 -10.14
CA GLU A 4 29.32 -5.28 -11.11
C GLU A 4 28.39 -4.12 -10.77
N ALA A 5 27.14 -4.43 -10.38
CA ALA A 5 26.17 -3.44 -9.97
C ALA A 5 26.62 -2.69 -8.69
N ILE A 6 27.16 -3.39 -7.70
CA ILE A 6 27.70 -2.74 -6.49
C ILE A 6 28.83 -1.77 -6.86
N VAL A 7 29.78 -2.16 -7.73
CA VAL A 7 30.88 -1.29 -8.17
C VAL A 7 30.33 -0.05 -8.88
N LYS A 8 29.36 -0.22 -9.77
CA LYS A 8 28.69 0.87 -10.48
C LYS A 8 28.03 1.87 -9.52
N ILE A 9 27.25 1.37 -8.54
CA ILE A 9 26.58 2.21 -7.55
C ILE A 9 27.60 2.95 -6.64
N VAL A 10 28.66 2.28 -6.22
CA VAL A 10 29.73 2.90 -5.40
C VAL A 10 30.39 4.05 -6.15
N ASN A 11 30.51 3.95 -7.48
CA ASN A 11 31.00 5.02 -8.36
C ASN A 11 29.93 6.10 -8.63
N LYS A 12 28.76 6.04 -7.95
CA LYS A 12 27.65 6.99 -8.10
C LYS A 12 26.95 6.95 -9.46
N GLU A 13 27.05 5.83 -10.14
CA GLU A 13 26.35 5.58 -11.40
C GLU A 13 24.99 4.92 -11.13
N ASP A 14 24.00 5.23 -11.96
CA ASP A 14 22.68 4.65 -11.88
C ASP A 14 22.63 3.28 -12.55
N LEU A 15 21.86 2.36 -11.99
CA LEU A 15 21.52 1.12 -12.68
C LEU A 15 20.40 1.35 -13.70
N THR A 16 20.47 0.65 -14.81
CA THR A 16 19.32 0.53 -15.71
C THR A 16 18.25 -0.37 -15.08
N PHE A 17 17.06 -0.36 -15.67
CA PHE A 17 15.98 -1.29 -15.29
C PHE A 17 16.46 -2.75 -15.33
N ASP A 18 17.13 -3.16 -16.43
CA ASP A 18 17.56 -4.55 -16.62
C ASP A 18 18.66 -4.95 -15.63
N GLU A 19 19.57 -4.06 -15.29
CA GLU A 19 20.60 -4.30 -14.27
C GLU A 19 19.98 -4.46 -12.89
N ALA A 20 19.06 -3.57 -12.48
CA ALA A 20 18.37 -3.63 -11.20
C ALA A 20 17.48 -4.88 -11.09
N TYR A 21 16.77 -5.22 -12.17
CA TYR A 21 15.98 -6.44 -12.27
C TYR A 21 16.85 -7.68 -12.10
N ALA A 22 17.98 -7.78 -12.85
CA ALA A 22 18.86 -8.93 -12.78
C ALA A 22 19.48 -9.13 -11.40
N VAL A 23 19.92 -8.06 -10.75
CA VAL A 23 20.44 -8.13 -9.37
C VAL A 23 19.38 -8.59 -8.39
N MET A 24 18.19 -7.99 -8.43
CA MET A 24 17.10 -8.39 -7.53
C MET A 24 16.67 -9.84 -7.79
N ASN A 25 16.67 -10.28 -9.04
CA ASN A 25 16.39 -11.67 -9.41
C ASN A 25 17.42 -12.64 -8.81
N GLU A 26 18.75 -12.34 -8.90
CA GLU A 26 19.79 -13.13 -8.24
C GLU A 26 19.58 -13.20 -6.71
N ILE A 27 19.19 -12.08 -6.09
CA ILE A 27 18.90 -12.02 -4.64
C ILE A 27 17.67 -12.91 -4.30
N MET A 28 16.59 -12.78 -5.06
CA MET A 28 15.34 -13.51 -4.81
C MET A 28 15.47 -15.02 -5.10
N ASN A 29 16.41 -15.43 -5.95
CA ASN A 29 16.80 -16.83 -6.14
C ASN A 29 17.73 -17.39 -5.04
N GLY A 30 18.31 -16.52 -4.20
CA GLY A 30 19.31 -16.92 -3.21
C GLY A 30 20.68 -17.25 -3.80
N GLU A 31 20.99 -16.70 -4.96
CA GLU A 31 22.26 -16.89 -5.69
C GLU A 31 23.37 -15.95 -5.20
N THR A 32 23.05 -15.06 -4.29
CA THR A 32 23.94 -14.04 -3.73
C THR A 32 24.25 -14.28 -2.25
N SER A 33 25.42 -13.84 -1.79
CA SER A 33 25.77 -13.94 -0.37
C SER A 33 25.11 -12.84 0.47
N PRO A 34 24.92 -13.07 1.80
CA PRO A 34 24.41 -12.02 2.69
C PRO A 34 25.26 -10.73 2.66
N THR A 35 26.59 -10.86 2.52
CA THR A 35 27.50 -9.71 2.41
C THR A 35 27.23 -8.91 1.13
N GLN A 36 27.02 -9.58 -0.01
CA GLN A 36 26.67 -8.93 -1.26
C GLN A 36 25.32 -8.21 -1.18
N ASN A 37 24.33 -8.85 -0.57
CA ASN A 37 23.01 -8.26 -0.38
C ASN A 37 23.08 -7.01 0.49
N ALA A 38 23.79 -7.08 1.62
CA ALA A 38 24.00 -5.93 2.50
C ALA A 38 24.71 -4.78 1.79
N ALA A 39 25.80 -5.09 1.05
CA ALA A 39 26.55 -4.10 0.29
C ALA A 39 25.71 -3.44 -0.79
N PHE A 40 24.91 -4.21 -1.55
CA PHE A 40 24.01 -3.68 -2.57
C PHE A 40 22.96 -2.74 -1.98
N LEU A 41 22.29 -3.17 -0.90
CA LEU A 41 21.26 -2.37 -0.25
C LEU A 41 21.80 -1.07 0.33
N ALA A 42 22.96 -1.14 1.02
CA ALA A 42 23.60 0.04 1.61
C ALA A 42 24.09 1.01 0.53
N ALA A 43 24.75 0.51 -0.52
CA ALA A 43 25.24 1.34 -1.60
C ALA A 43 24.10 2.04 -2.34
N LEU A 44 23.03 1.31 -2.65
CA LEU A 44 21.85 1.84 -3.34
C LEU A 44 21.15 2.94 -2.53
N SER A 45 20.98 2.71 -1.21
CA SER A 45 20.34 3.68 -0.30
C SER A 45 21.17 4.95 -0.07
N THR A 46 22.48 4.93 -0.34
CA THR A 46 23.40 6.04 -0.10
C THR A 46 23.99 6.64 -1.38
N LYS A 47 23.57 6.18 -2.53
CA LYS A 47 24.08 6.61 -3.83
C LYS A 47 23.90 8.11 -4.06
N SER A 48 22.74 8.65 -3.72
CA SER A 48 22.40 10.06 -3.85
C SER A 48 21.47 10.52 -2.72
N ALA A 49 21.18 11.82 -2.68
CA ALA A 49 20.25 12.40 -1.70
C ALA A 49 18.80 11.85 -1.83
N LYS A 50 18.42 11.38 -3.02
CA LYS A 50 17.11 10.76 -3.31
C LYS A 50 17.20 9.24 -3.51
N ALA A 51 18.34 8.66 -3.16
CA ALA A 51 18.64 7.23 -3.24
C ALA A 51 18.36 6.62 -4.62
N GLU A 52 17.31 5.82 -4.76
CA GLU A 52 16.99 5.02 -5.93
C GLU A 52 16.34 5.84 -7.06
N THR A 53 16.66 5.52 -8.29
CA THR A 53 15.98 6.06 -9.48
C THR A 53 14.70 5.28 -9.80
N THR A 54 13.83 5.88 -10.61
CA THR A 54 12.61 5.22 -11.10
C THR A 54 12.89 3.87 -11.79
N GLN A 55 14.01 3.79 -12.56
CA GLN A 55 14.40 2.57 -13.26
C GLN A 55 14.86 1.48 -12.28
N GLU A 56 15.65 1.84 -11.28
CA GLU A 56 16.11 0.92 -10.23
C GLU A 56 14.95 0.37 -9.42
N ILE A 57 14.03 1.23 -9.00
CA ILE A 57 12.83 0.81 -8.25
C ILE A 57 11.95 -0.12 -9.12
N ALA A 58 11.71 0.25 -10.38
CA ALA A 58 10.87 -0.54 -11.29
C ALA A 58 11.48 -1.92 -11.57
N GLY A 59 12.79 -2.00 -11.82
CA GLY A 59 13.50 -3.26 -12.03
C GLY A 59 13.42 -4.18 -10.80
N CYS A 60 13.71 -3.65 -9.62
CA CYS A 60 13.59 -4.39 -8.38
C CYS A 60 12.14 -4.88 -8.11
N ALA A 61 11.16 -4.01 -8.33
CA ALA A 61 9.74 -4.37 -8.14
C ALA A 61 9.28 -5.46 -9.11
N MET A 62 9.71 -5.40 -10.38
CA MET A 62 9.36 -6.41 -11.37
C MET A 62 9.92 -7.77 -11.01
N ALA A 63 11.21 -7.86 -10.66
CA ALA A 63 11.80 -9.10 -10.21
C ALA A 63 11.06 -9.70 -9.00
N MET A 64 10.72 -8.88 -8.00
CA MET A 64 9.96 -9.35 -6.83
C MET A 64 8.56 -9.84 -7.19
N ARG A 65 7.87 -9.19 -8.14
CA ARG A 65 6.55 -9.63 -8.63
C ARG A 65 6.61 -11.01 -9.30
N GLU A 66 7.68 -11.30 -10.02
CA GLU A 66 7.86 -12.58 -10.69
C GLU A 66 8.18 -13.72 -9.72
N HIS A 67 8.81 -13.39 -8.59
CA HIS A 67 9.07 -14.33 -7.50
C HIS A 67 7.92 -14.47 -6.49
N ALA A 68 6.88 -13.66 -6.59
CA ALA A 68 5.69 -13.79 -5.76
C ALA A 68 4.83 -14.98 -6.19
N THR A 69 4.11 -15.58 -5.24
CA THR A 69 3.06 -16.54 -5.57
C THR A 69 1.94 -15.78 -6.29
N ALA A 70 1.85 -15.97 -7.62
CA ALA A 70 0.91 -15.24 -8.47
C ALA A 70 -0.56 -15.55 -8.15
N VAL A 71 -1.41 -14.53 -8.28
CA VAL A 71 -2.87 -14.66 -8.20
C VAL A 71 -3.46 -14.08 -9.47
N ASP A 72 -3.70 -14.94 -10.45
CA ASP A 72 -4.28 -14.54 -11.72
C ASP A 72 -5.81 -14.52 -11.64
N THR A 73 -6.40 -13.43 -12.08
CA THR A 73 -7.86 -13.22 -12.10
C THR A 73 -8.26 -12.24 -13.21
N ASP A 74 -9.48 -12.36 -13.72
CA ASP A 74 -10.04 -11.46 -14.72
C ASP A 74 -10.69 -10.21 -14.11
N PHE A 75 -10.69 -10.06 -12.78
CA PHE A 75 -11.25 -8.89 -12.12
C PHE A 75 -10.41 -7.63 -12.34
N ASP A 76 -11.08 -6.48 -12.50
CA ASP A 76 -10.42 -5.16 -12.44
C ASP A 76 -10.10 -4.84 -10.97
N LEU A 77 -8.88 -5.16 -10.57
CA LEU A 77 -8.45 -5.08 -9.18
C LEU A 77 -8.00 -3.67 -8.78
N PHE A 78 -8.30 -3.34 -7.54
CA PHE A 78 -7.86 -2.13 -6.87
C PHE A 78 -7.06 -2.45 -5.61
N GLU A 79 -6.04 -1.64 -5.33
CA GLU A 79 -5.30 -1.66 -4.08
C GLU A 79 -5.25 -0.29 -3.42
N ILE A 80 -5.36 -0.27 -2.10
CA ILE A 80 -5.08 0.88 -1.25
C ILE A 80 -4.06 0.49 -0.20
N VAL A 81 -2.92 1.18 -0.17
CA VAL A 81 -1.77 0.80 0.65
C VAL A 81 -0.85 2.00 0.88
N GLY A 82 -0.21 2.04 2.04
CA GLY A 82 0.91 2.96 2.31
C GLY A 82 2.25 2.25 2.29
N THR A 83 3.33 3.00 2.10
CA THR A 83 4.70 2.49 2.25
C THR A 83 5.00 2.07 3.67
N GLY A 84 4.28 2.64 4.64
CA GLY A 84 4.65 2.58 6.03
C GLY A 84 5.90 3.41 6.34
N GLY A 85 6.35 3.37 7.60
CA GLY A 85 7.58 4.04 8.00
C GLY A 85 7.47 5.57 8.13
N ASP A 86 6.28 6.11 8.12
CA ASP A 86 5.96 7.53 8.32
C ASP A 86 6.07 7.97 9.79
N ASN A 87 6.10 7.00 10.72
CA ASN A 87 6.10 7.20 12.18
C ASN A 87 4.90 8.01 12.70
N ALA A 88 3.80 8.03 11.95
CA ALA A 88 2.60 8.77 12.35
C ALA A 88 1.83 8.09 13.48
N GLY A 89 1.92 6.77 13.58
CA GLY A 89 1.18 6.00 14.59
C GLY A 89 -0.34 6.07 14.39
N SER A 90 -0.80 6.29 13.17
CA SER A 90 -2.21 6.34 12.82
C SER A 90 -2.88 4.97 12.98
N PHE A 91 -4.21 4.98 13.16
CA PHE A 91 -4.99 3.75 13.03
C PHE A 91 -4.96 3.24 11.57
N ASN A 92 -5.45 2.03 11.33
CA ASN A 92 -5.40 1.41 10.01
C ASN A 92 -6.39 2.06 9.01
N ILE A 93 -6.10 3.31 8.60
CA ILE A 93 -6.92 4.13 7.70
C ILE A 93 -7.16 3.39 6.38
N SER A 94 -6.09 2.98 5.69
CA SER A 94 -6.19 2.29 4.40
C SER A 94 -6.92 0.96 4.49
N THR A 95 -6.80 0.22 5.62
CA THR A 95 -7.51 -1.05 5.81
C THR A 95 -9.01 -0.83 5.95
N THR A 96 -9.42 0.16 6.76
CA THR A 96 -10.83 0.51 6.95
C THR A 96 -11.42 1.06 5.65
N SER A 97 -10.68 1.91 4.94
CA SER A 97 -11.08 2.46 3.63
C SER A 97 -11.22 1.39 2.56
N ALA A 98 -10.39 0.33 2.59
CA ALA A 98 -10.48 -0.82 1.69
C ALA A 98 -11.83 -1.55 1.81
N ILE A 99 -12.32 -1.73 3.05
CA ILE A 99 -13.64 -2.35 3.32
C ILE A 99 -14.77 -1.50 2.74
N VAL A 100 -14.69 -0.17 2.90
CA VAL A 100 -15.68 0.76 2.33
C VAL A 100 -15.63 0.74 0.80
N ALA A 101 -14.44 0.71 0.21
CA ALA A 101 -14.26 0.63 -1.24
C ALA A 101 -14.85 -0.68 -1.81
N ALA A 102 -14.65 -1.80 -1.13
CA ALA A 102 -15.25 -3.09 -1.50
C ALA A 102 -16.78 -3.03 -1.44
N ALA A 103 -17.35 -2.38 -0.42
CA ALA A 103 -18.80 -2.15 -0.30
C ALA A 103 -19.36 -1.29 -1.45
N GLY A 104 -18.53 -0.43 -2.04
CA GLY A 104 -18.84 0.34 -3.26
C GLY A 104 -18.74 -0.47 -4.56
N GLY A 105 -18.53 -1.78 -4.47
CA GLY A 105 -18.47 -2.69 -5.62
C GLY A 105 -17.12 -2.72 -6.34
N MET A 106 -16.04 -2.34 -5.66
CA MET A 106 -14.68 -2.55 -6.15
C MET A 106 -14.20 -3.95 -5.79
N LYS A 107 -13.29 -4.50 -6.59
CA LYS A 107 -12.58 -5.73 -6.26
C LYS A 107 -11.24 -5.37 -5.63
N VAL A 108 -11.19 -5.39 -4.29
CA VAL A 108 -10.04 -4.93 -3.51
C VAL A 108 -9.08 -6.07 -3.21
N SER A 109 -7.90 -6.01 -3.80
CA SER A 109 -6.80 -6.95 -3.59
C SER A 109 -5.76 -6.36 -2.65
N LYS A 110 -6.06 -6.33 -1.35
CA LYS A 110 -5.18 -5.67 -0.39
C LYS A 110 -3.95 -6.52 -0.09
N HIS A 111 -2.77 -5.96 -0.33
CA HIS A 111 -1.49 -6.56 0.05
C HIS A 111 -0.96 -5.88 1.32
N GLY A 112 -0.39 -6.64 2.22
CA GLY A 112 0.13 -6.07 3.46
C GLY A 112 0.88 -7.07 4.35
N ASN A 113 1.41 -6.55 5.45
CA ASN A 113 2.22 -7.32 6.40
C ASN A 113 1.84 -6.98 7.84
N ARG A 114 2.47 -7.67 8.78
CA ARG A 114 2.49 -7.27 10.18
C ARG A 114 3.25 -5.96 10.38
N ALA A 115 3.05 -5.34 11.52
CA ALA A 115 3.76 -4.12 11.90
C ALA A 115 5.28 -4.30 11.83
N ALA A 116 5.98 -3.33 11.23
CA ALA A 116 7.45 -3.25 11.25
C ALA A 116 7.96 -2.21 12.25
N SER A 117 7.37 -1.03 12.27
CA SER A 117 7.72 0.09 13.16
C SER A 117 6.50 0.66 13.91
N SER A 118 5.29 0.44 13.42
CA SER A 118 4.04 0.81 14.09
C SER A 118 3.65 -0.22 15.15
N LYS A 119 2.58 0.07 15.93
CA LYS A 119 2.03 -0.87 16.91
C LYS A 119 1.10 -1.91 16.29
N CYS A 120 0.58 -1.66 15.08
CA CYS A 120 -0.38 -2.52 14.39
C CYS A 120 -0.25 -2.36 12.87
N GLY A 121 0.10 -3.44 12.19
CA GLY A 121 0.09 -3.53 10.72
C GLY A 121 -1.28 -3.95 10.20
N THR A 122 -1.43 -3.98 8.87
CA THR A 122 -2.68 -4.44 8.22
C THR A 122 -3.05 -5.86 8.64
N ALA A 123 -2.08 -6.78 8.63
CA ALA A 123 -2.30 -8.18 9.01
C ALA A 123 -2.76 -8.30 10.46
N ASP A 124 -2.13 -7.55 11.36
CA ASP A 124 -2.45 -7.57 12.79
C ASP A 124 -3.88 -7.06 13.06
N CYS A 125 -4.30 -6.00 12.34
CA CYS A 125 -5.64 -5.44 12.43
C CYS A 125 -6.71 -6.41 11.89
N LEU A 126 -6.49 -7.00 10.71
CA LEU A 126 -7.43 -7.94 10.11
C LEU A 126 -7.59 -9.21 10.96
N GLU A 127 -6.50 -9.73 11.49
CA GLU A 127 -6.53 -10.89 12.40
C GLU A 127 -7.29 -10.55 13.70
N ALA A 128 -7.09 -9.34 14.26
CA ALA A 128 -7.84 -8.89 15.44
C ALA A 128 -9.33 -8.64 15.14
N LEU A 129 -9.70 -8.36 13.89
CA LEU A 129 -11.09 -8.30 13.42
C LEU A 129 -11.70 -9.70 13.22
N GLY A 130 -10.90 -10.77 13.26
CA GLY A 130 -11.34 -12.14 13.07
C GLY A 130 -11.22 -12.68 11.65
N VAL A 131 -10.55 -11.97 10.75
CA VAL A 131 -10.26 -12.43 9.38
C VAL A 131 -9.13 -13.45 9.43
N ASN A 132 -9.29 -14.58 8.74
CA ASN A 132 -8.17 -15.48 8.48
C ASN A 132 -7.26 -14.83 7.44
N ILE A 133 -6.00 -14.57 7.80
CA ILE A 133 -5.02 -13.91 6.92
C ILE A 133 -4.10 -14.87 6.16
N GLU A 134 -4.18 -16.17 6.47
CA GLU A 134 -3.32 -17.21 5.89
C GLU A 134 -3.94 -17.87 4.65
N GLU A 135 -4.62 -17.05 3.81
CA GLU A 135 -5.33 -17.55 2.64
C GLU A 135 -4.39 -17.88 1.49
N ASP A 136 -4.70 -18.97 0.77
CA ASP A 136 -4.01 -19.33 -0.48
C ASP A 136 -4.62 -18.58 -1.70
N PRO A 137 -3.99 -18.67 -2.89
CA PRO A 137 -4.46 -17.99 -4.09
C PRO A 137 -5.91 -18.30 -4.47
N ASP A 138 -6.36 -19.55 -4.33
CA ASP A 138 -7.71 -19.96 -4.73
C ASP A 138 -8.75 -19.41 -3.76
N LYS A 139 -8.45 -19.42 -2.47
CA LYS A 139 -9.31 -18.80 -1.46
C LYS A 139 -9.38 -17.28 -1.63
N CYS A 140 -8.27 -16.63 -1.96
CA CYS A 140 -8.28 -15.20 -2.28
C CYS A 140 -9.16 -14.87 -3.50
N LYS A 141 -9.18 -15.73 -4.53
CA LYS A 141 -10.10 -15.58 -5.68
C LYS A 141 -11.56 -15.72 -5.26
N GLU A 142 -11.86 -16.73 -4.43
CA GLU A 142 -13.20 -16.92 -3.88
C GLU A 142 -13.67 -15.70 -3.07
N LEU A 143 -12.79 -15.15 -2.24
CA LEU A 143 -13.05 -13.92 -1.47
C LEU A 143 -13.31 -12.72 -2.37
N LEU A 144 -12.51 -12.53 -3.42
CA LEU A 144 -12.74 -11.48 -4.41
C LEU A 144 -14.10 -11.65 -5.11
N GLU A 145 -14.50 -12.87 -5.43
CA GLU A 145 -15.77 -13.15 -6.08
C GLU A 145 -16.95 -12.89 -5.15
N LYS A 146 -16.95 -13.52 -3.96
CA LYS A 146 -18.08 -13.54 -3.02
C LYS A 146 -18.22 -12.27 -2.19
N VAL A 147 -17.09 -11.70 -1.76
CA VAL A 147 -17.04 -10.57 -0.81
C VAL A 147 -16.65 -9.27 -1.49
N GLY A 148 -15.84 -9.36 -2.55
CA GLY A 148 -15.24 -8.19 -3.21
C GLY A 148 -13.91 -7.76 -2.62
N MET A 149 -13.38 -8.43 -1.60
CA MET A 149 -12.10 -8.11 -0.96
C MET A 149 -11.36 -9.39 -0.58
N CYS A 150 -10.04 -9.38 -0.76
CA CYS A 150 -9.12 -10.37 -0.20
C CYS A 150 -7.89 -9.73 0.42
N PHE A 151 -7.11 -10.50 1.15
CA PHE A 151 -5.85 -10.06 1.75
C PHE A 151 -4.69 -10.97 1.35
N PHE A 152 -3.66 -10.38 0.75
CA PHE A 152 -2.42 -11.08 0.45
C PHE A 152 -1.41 -10.83 1.57
N PHE A 153 -1.22 -11.82 2.42
CA PHE A 153 -0.25 -11.74 3.50
C PHE A 153 1.17 -11.84 2.94
N ALA A 154 1.94 -10.76 3.02
CA ALA A 154 3.23 -10.65 2.36
C ALA A 154 4.21 -11.79 2.69
N GLN A 155 4.20 -12.31 3.93
CA GLN A 155 5.09 -13.41 4.32
C GLN A 155 4.75 -14.73 3.61
N LYS A 156 3.47 -14.96 3.29
CA LYS A 156 3.01 -16.15 2.57
C LYS A 156 3.29 -16.03 1.06
N TYR A 157 3.08 -14.85 0.50
CA TYR A 157 3.17 -14.63 -0.95
C TYR A 157 4.59 -14.32 -1.46
N HIS A 158 5.50 -13.87 -0.58
CA HIS A 158 6.88 -13.51 -0.93
C HIS A 158 7.90 -14.35 -0.16
N SER A 159 7.93 -15.65 -0.41
CA SER A 159 8.83 -16.60 0.28
C SER A 159 10.32 -16.26 0.10
N SER A 160 10.68 -15.61 -1.03
CA SER A 160 12.04 -15.18 -1.33
C SER A 160 12.56 -14.08 -0.38
N MET A 161 11.68 -13.40 0.36
CA MET A 161 12.10 -12.41 1.37
C MET A 161 12.96 -13.02 2.49
N LYS A 162 12.97 -14.33 2.66
CA LYS A 162 13.89 -15.04 3.59
C LYS A 162 15.37 -14.73 3.34
N TYR A 163 15.75 -14.42 2.11
CA TYR A 163 17.14 -14.10 1.74
C TYR A 163 17.61 -12.71 2.16
N VAL A 164 16.67 -11.81 2.49
CA VAL A 164 16.99 -10.41 2.85
C VAL A 164 16.40 -9.97 4.19
N GLY A 165 15.48 -10.72 4.78
CA GLY A 165 14.76 -10.32 5.98
C GLY A 165 15.68 -10.05 7.18
N ALA A 166 16.62 -10.97 7.48
CA ALA A 166 17.59 -10.80 8.54
C ALA A 166 18.53 -9.60 8.28
N ILE A 167 19.02 -9.48 7.03
CA ILE A 167 19.92 -8.40 6.61
C ILE A 167 19.26 -7.04 6.81
N ARG A 168 18.02 -6.87 6.40
CA ARG A 168 17.25 -5.61 6.58
C ARG A 168 17.13 -5.24 8.05
N LYS A 169 16.88 -6.23 8.91
CA LYS A 169 16.79 -6.02 10.36
C LYS A 169 18.14 -5.58 10.96
N GLU A 170 19.24 -6.19 10.53
CA GLU A 170 20.59 -5.85 10.99
C GLU A 170 21.06 -4.47 10.50
N LEU A 171 20.73 -4.11 9.25
CA LEU A 171 21.06 -2.79 8.68
C LEU A 171 20.37 -1.65 9.44
N GLY A 172 19.12 -1.82 9.89
CA GLY A 172 18.42 -0.87 10.76
C GLY A 172 18.09 0.49 10.14
N PHE A 173 18.33 0.68 8.85
CA PHE A 173 17.99 1.90 8.10
C PHE A 173 17.09 1.57 6.90
N ARG A 174 16.52 2.60 6.30
CA ARG A 174 15.66 2.44 5.11
C ARG A 174 16.45 2.00 3.89
N THR A 175 15.93 1.02 3.17
CA THR A 175 16.46 0.52 1.90
C THR A 175 15.35 0.53 0.85
N VAL A 176 15.66 0.19 -0.39
CA VAL A 176 14.67 0.05 -1.46
C VAL A 176 13.47 -0.82 -1.06
N PHE A 177 13.65 -1.79 -0.17
CA PHE A 177 12.55 -2.62 0.34
C PHE A 177 11.48 -1.86 1.15
N ASN A 178 11.75 -0.63 1.59
CA ASN A 178 10.75 0.18 2.28
C ASN A 178 9.71 0.79 1.32
N ILE A 179 10.01 0.81 0.02
CA ILE A 179 9.12 1.31 -1.03
C ILE A 179 8.64 0.21 -1.98
N LEU A 180 9.28 -0.98 -1.97
CA LEU A 180 8.91 -2.08 -2.86
C LEU A 180 7.62 -2.80 -2.45
N GLY A 181 7.28 -2.85 -1.14
CA GLY A 181 6.09 -3.56 -0.67
C GLY A 181 4.81 -3.20 -1.43
N PRO A 182 4.42 -1.91 -1.52
CA PRO A 182 3.24 -1.48 -2.28
C PRO A 182 3.30 -1.72 -3.79
N LEU A 183 4.49 -1.98 -4.34
CA LEU A 183 4.72 -2.17 -5.76
C LEU A 183 4.68 -3.65 -6.18
N THR A 184 4.58 -4.57 -5.20
CA THR A 184 4.78 -6.01 -5.43
C THR A 184 3.55 -6.85 -5.11
N ASN A 185 2.36 -6.27 -5.22
CA ASN A 185 1.10 -6.99 -5.05
C ASN A 185 1.03 -8.18 -6.00
N PRO A 186 0.77 -9.42 -5.49
CA PRO A 186 0.76 -10.65 -6.27
C PRO A 186 -0.25 -10.69 -7.41
N ALA A 187 -1.37 -9.96 -7.27
CA ALA A 187 -2.43 -9.91 -8.27
C ALA A 187 -2.29 -8.75 -9.27
N LYS A 188 -1.24 -7.94 -9.16
CA LYS A 188 -0.88 -6.88 -10.12
C LYS A 188 -2.05 -5.93 -10.44
N PRO A 189 -2.66 -5.28 -9.43
CA PRO A 189 -3.81 -4.42 -9.63
C PRO A 189 -3.52 -3.31 -10.64
N LYS A 190 -4.52 -2.94 -11.45
CA LYS A 190 -4.41 -1.86 -12.44
C LYS A 190 -4.90 -0.53 -11.91
N ARG A 191 -5.42 -0.51 -10.69
CA ARG A 191 -5.88 0.68 -9.97
C ARG A 191 -5.25 0.69 -8.58
N GLN A 192 -4.68 1.84 -8.18
CA GLN A 192 -3.99 1.91 -6.88
C GLN A 192 -4.04 3.29 -6.25
N LEU A 193 -4.34 3.34 -4.96
CA LEU A 193 -4.08 4.49 -4.08
C LEU A 193 -2.87 4.15 -3.21
N LEU A 194 -1.76 4.84 -3.43
CA LEU A 194 -0.49 4.61 -2.74
C LEU A 194 -0.10 5.82 -1.89
N GLY A 195 -0.06 5.65 -0.59
CA GLY A 195 0.53 6.63 0.33
C GLY A 195 2.04 6.45 0.47
N VAL A 196 2.77 7.55 0.55
CA VAL A 196 4.23 7.56 0.70
C VAL A 196 4.69 8.31 1.95
N TYR A 197 5.76 7.83 2.60
CA TYR A 197 6.30 8.43 3.82
C TYR A 197 7.07 9.73 3.60
N ASP A 198 7.37 10.08 2.35
CA ASP A 198 8.13 11.29 2.02
C ASP A 198 7.69 11.86 0.67
N GLU A 199 7.64 13.18 0.60
CA GLU A 199 7.17 13.94 -0.56
C GLU A 199 7.96 13.63 -1.84
N TYR A 200 9.26 13.43 -1.75
CA TYR A 200 10.10 13.18 -2.93
C TYR A 200 9.74 11.88 -3.67
N LEU A 201 9.00 10.96 -3.03
CA LEU A 201 8.59 9.69 -3.60
C LEU A 201 7.33 9.78 -4.49
N ILE A 202 6.58 10.88 -4.43
CA ILE A 202 5.28 11.00 -5.11
C ILE A 202 5.43 10.74 -6.61
N GLU A 203 6.16 11.59 -7.32
CA GLU A 203 6.32 11.44 -8.78
C GLU A 203 7.13 10.20 -9.19
N PRO A 204 8.27 9.86 -8.54
CA PRO A 204 9.00 8.65 -8.87
C PRO A 204 8.14 7.40 -8.77
N LEU A 205 7.37 7.22 -7.69
CA LEU A 205 6.53 6.03 -7.54
C LEU A 205 5.30 6.05 -8.46
N ALA A 206 4.76 7.22 -8.80
CA ALA A 206 3.72 7.32 -9.83
C ALA A 206 4.24 6.81 -11.20
N LYS A 207 5.46 7.21 -11.59
CA LYS A 207 6.11 6.70 -12.82
C LYS A 207 6.36 5.19 -12.76
N VAL A 208 6.82 4.69 -11.60
CA VAL A 208 7.00 3.25 -11.40
C VAL A 208 5.68 2.50 -11.54
N LEU A 209 4.59 2.99 -10.93
CA LEU A 209 3.28 2.36 -11.03
C LEU A 209 2.78 2.30 -12.48
N VAL A 210 2.98 3.37 -13.27
CA VAL A 210 2.67 3.37 -14.72
C VAL A 210 3.47 2.29 -15.44
N ASN A 211 4.79 2.20 -15.20
CA ASN A 211 5.66 1.17 -15.77
C ASN A 211 5.23 -0.26 -15.39
N LEU A 212 4.67 -0.42 -14.19
CA LEU A 212 4.15 -1.69 -13.68
C LEU A 212 2.71 -1.99 -14.14
N GLY A 213 2.12 -1.13 -14.99
CA GLY A 213 0.83 -1.35 -15.64
C GLY A 213 -0.39 -0.77 -14.92
N VAL A 214 -0.21 0.08 -13.90
CA VAL A 214 -1.31 0.81 -13.27
C VAL A 214 -1.87 1.84 -14.27
N LYS A 215 -3.18 1.81 -14.47
CA LYS A 215 -3.90 2.68 -15.42
C LYS A 215 -4.55 3.88 -14.74
N ARG A 216 -5.11 3.65 -13.55
CA ARG A 216 -5.75 4.69 -12.73
C ARG A 216 -5.20 4.62 -11.32
N GLY A 217 -4.84 5.75 -10.73
CA GLY A 217 -4.33 5.75 -9.37
C GLY A 217 -3.95 7.12 -8.86
N MET A 218 -3.55 7.14 -7.60
CA MET A 218 -2.95 8.31 -6.95
C MET A 218 -1.78 7.86 -6.10
N VAL A 219 -0.69 8.63 -6.17
CA VAL A 219 0.38 8.57 -5.16
C VAL A 219 0.23 9.81 -4.31
N VAL A 220 0.11 9.63 -2.99
CA VAL A 220 -0.27 10.68 -2.06
C VAL A 220 0.70 10.82 -0.89
N TYR A 221 0.84 12.04 -0.38
CA TYR A 221 1.65 12.36 0.79
C TYR A 221 0.95 13.42 1.61
N GLY A 222 0.51 13.09 2.82
CA GLY A 222 0.03 14.06 3.80
C GLY A 222 1.20 14.94 4.29
N MET A 223 1.07 16.26 4.19
CA MET A 223 2.15 17.21 4.50
C MET A 223 2.54 17.22 5.98
N ASP A 224 1.79 16.56 6.82
CA ASP A 224 2.09 16.22 8.22
C ASP A 224 2.89 14.92 8.37
N LYS A 225 3.47 14.41 7.29
CA LYS A 225 4.22 13.15 7.21
C LYS A 225 3.33 11.94 7.46
N LEU A 226 2.20 11.89 6.76
CA LEU A 226 1.28 10.76 6.78
C LEU A 226 1.27 10.08 5.40
N ASP A 227 1.42 8.77 5.35
CA ASP A 227 1.35 7.99 4.11
C ASP A 227 -0.10 7.61 3.71
N GLU A 228 -0.99 8.60 3.85
CA GLU A 228 -2.42 8.55 3.50
C GLU A 228 -2.87 9.93 2.99
N ILE A 229 -4.10 10.06 2.51
CA ILE A 229 -4.72 11.37 2.36
C ILE A 229 -5.07 11.87 3.76
N SER A 230 -4.41 12.96 4.18
CA SER A 230 -4.48 13.44 5.55
C SER A 230 -5.76 14.23 5.81
N LEU A 231 -6.36 14.00 6.99
CA LEU A 231 -7.41 14.87 7.53
C LEU A 231 -6.83 16.00 8.40
N SER A 232 -5.55 15.92 8.79
CA SER A 232 -4.90 16.91 9.67
C SER A 232 -4.01 17.92 8.92
N ALA A 233 -3.77 17.70 7.63
CA ALA A 233 -2.95 18.58 6.80
C ALA A 233 -3.39 18.55 5.34
N PRO A 234 -2.91 19.48 4.49
CA PRO A 234 -2.99 19.30 3.04
C PRO A 234 -2.27 18.03 2.59
N THR A 235 -2.69 17.50 1.45
CA THR A 235 -2.09 16.30 0.85
C THR A 235 -1.63 16.61 -0.56
N LYS A 236 -0.38 16.30 -0.87
CA LYS A 236 0.12 16.33 -2.25
C LYS A 236 -0.26 15.04 -2.95
N VAL A 237 -0.73 15.17 -4.17
CA VAL A 237 -1.25 14.09 -5.01
C VAL A 237 -0.53 14.10 -6.35
N CYS A 238 -0.10 12.94 -6.82
CA CYS A 238 0.20 12.69 -8.22
C CYS A 238 -0.81 11.68 -8.75
N GLU A 239 -1.77 12.16 -9.53
CA GLU A 239 -2.80 11.32 -10.13
C GLU A 239 -2.31 10.69 -11.42
N ILE A 240 -2.59 9.40 -11.56
CA ILE A 240 -2.30 8.58 -12.75
C ILE A 240 -3.61 8.37 -13.51
N ASN A 241 -3.63 8.77 -14.79
CA ASN A 241 -4.74 8.53 -15.67
C ASN A 241 -4.22 8.07 -17.05
N ASN A 242 -4.26 6.75 -17.28
CA ASN A 242 -3.83 6.11 -18.51
C ASN A 242 -2.44 6.59 -19.02
N GLY A 243 -1.47 6.62 -18.11
CA GLY A 243 -0.10 7.03 -18.38
C GLY A 243 0.17 8.53 -18.23
N SER A 244 -0.86 9.37 -18.18
CA SER A 244 -0.71 10.79 -17.87
C SER A 244 -0.57 10.98 -16.36
N LEU A 245 0.30 11.88 -15.94
CA LEU A 245 0.54 12.25 -14.55
C LEU A 245 0.15 13.71 -14.34
N THR A 246 -0.65 13.97 -13.31
CA THR A 246 -1.05 15.33 -12.91
C THR A 246 -0.80 15.50 -11.41
N THR A 247 -0.01 16.52 -11.04
CA THR A 247 0.29 16.80 -9.63
C THR A 247 -0.53 18.01 -9.16
N TYR A 248 -1.16 17.85 -8.01
CA TYR A 248 -1.96 18.90 -7.36
C TYR A 248 -1.98 18.70 -5.83
N GLU A 249 -2.59 19.61 -5.13
CA GLU A 249 -2.79 19.57 -3.68
C GLU A 249 -4.29 19.56 -3.38
N ILE A 250 -4.67 18.78 -2.37
CA ILE A 250 -6.02 18.77 -1.79
C ILE A 250 -5.94 18.96 -0.29
N LYS A 251 -7.02 19.44 0.30
CA LYS A 251 -7.17 19.62 1.74
C LYS A 251 -8.57 19.23 2.20
N PRO A 252 -8.76 18.85 3.47
CA PRO A 252 -10.07 18.43 4.00
C PRO A 252 -11.19 19.41 3.71
N GLU A 253 -10.89 20.71 3.79
CA GLU A 253 -11.84 21.81 3.60
C GLU A 253 -12.40 21.86 2.16
N ASP A 254 -11.66 21.38 1.16
CA ASP A 254 -12.13 21.32 -0.24
C ASP A 254 -13.34 20.39 -0.40
N PHE A 255 -13.54 19.49 0.57
CA PHE A 255 -14.61 18.50 0.62
C PHE A 255 -15.62 18.75 1.77
N GLY A 256 -15.60 19.94 2.38
CA GLY A 256 -16.47 20.26 3.50
C GLY A 256 -16.18 19.47 4.77
N LEU A 257 -14.99 18.85 4.89
CA LEU A 257 -14.54 18.15 6.07
C LEU A 257 -13.77 19.11 6.99
N THR A 258 -13.88 18.89 8.30
CA THR A 258 -13.17 19.70 9.28
C THR A 258 -11.79 19.10 9.52
N ARG A 259 -10.75 19.95 9.38
CA ARG A 259 -9.40 19.55 9.73
C ARG A 259 -9.29 19.21 11.21
N CYS A 260 -8.63 18.11 11.52
CA CYS A 260 -8.37 17.65 12.87
C CYS A 260 -6.90 17.86 13.28
N GLU A 261 -6.59 17.56 14.53
CA GLU A 261 -5.21 17.40 14.98
C GLU A 261 -4.68 16.01 14.59
N LYS A 262 -3.39 15.89 14.32
CA LYS A 262 -2.79 14.59 13.94
C LYS A 262 -3.01 13.50 15.00
N GLN A 263 -3.05 13.87 16.28
CA GLN A 263 -3.31 12.95 17.40
C GLN A 263 -4.72 12.35 17.37
N ASP A 264 -5.70 13.03 16.77
CA ASP A 264 -7.06 12.50 16.62
C ASP A 264 -7.11 11.27 15.72
N LEU A 265 -6.08 11.09 14.86
CA LEU A 265 -5.93 9.94 13.97
C LEU A 265 -5.08 8.82 14.58
N ALA A 266 -4.64 8.97 15.83
CA ALA A 266 -3.81 7.96 16.47
C ALA A 266 -4.53 6.61 16.59
N GLY A 267 -3.79 5.56 16.29
CA GLY A 267 -4.15 4.18 16.56
C GLY A 267 -3.49 3.64 17.82
N GLY A 268 -3.67 2.36 18.05
CA GLY A 268 -3.12 1.64 19.18
C GLY A 268 -2.61 0.25 18.81
N ASP A 269 -2.80 -0.68 19.72
CA ASP A 269 -2.51 -2.09 19.49
C ASP A 269 -3.53 -2.72 18.51
N PRO A 270 -3.36 -3.99 18.10
CA PRO A 270 -4.28 -4.63 17.16
C PRO A 270 -5.74 -4.66 17.61
N LYS A 271 -6.00 -4.84 18.90
CA LYS A 271 -7.37 -4.85 19.46
C LYS A 271 -7.99 -3.47 19.43
N GLU A 272 -7.21 -2.45 19.79
CA GLU A 272 -7.65 -1.06 19.74
C GLU A 272 -7.97 -0.63 18.31
N ASN A 273 -7.13 -0.98 17.33
CA ASN A 273 -7.36 -0.65 15.93
C ASN A 273 -8.54 -1.41 15.33
N ALA A 274 -8.74 -2.66 15.70
CA ALA A 274 -9.93 -3.42 15.33
C ALA A 274 -11.20 -2.77 15.90
N ALA A 275 -11.19 -2.34 17.17
CA ALA A 275 -12.31 -1.64 17.79
C ALA A 275 -12.62 -0.30 17.10
N ILE A 276 -11.58 0.48 16.71
CA ILE A 276 -11.72 1.72 15.92
C ILE A 276 -12.40 1.41 14.59
N THR A 277 -11.92 0.42 13.83
CA THR A 277 -12.51 0.02 12.55
C THR A 277 -13.99 -0.37 12.72
N LEU A 278 -14.32 -1.19 13.72
CA LEU A 278 -15.70 -1.59 14.01
C LEU A 278 -16.59 -0.40 14.39
N ALA A 279 -16.10 0.52 15.21
CA ALA A 279 -16.82 1.72 15.60
C ALA A 279 -17.16 2.60 14.39
N ILE A 280 -16.18 2.83 13.50
CA ILE A 280 -16.35 3.58 12.26
C ILE A 280 -17.41 2.91 11.37
N LEU A 281 -17.31 1.60 11.11
CA LEU A 281 -18.27 0.86 10.28
C LEU A 281 -19.66 0.75 10.95
N ASN A 282 -19.74 0.91 12.28
CA ASN A 282 -20.97 1.04 13.02
C ASN A 282 -21.54 2.47 13.05
N GLY A 283 -20.91 3.42 12.35
CA GLY A 283 -21.43 4.77 12.16
C GLY A 283 -21.05 5.76 13.27
N GLU A 284 -19.99 5.46 14.04
CA GLU A 284 -19.40 6.47 14.92
C GLU A 284 -18.94 7.68 14.06
N LYS A 285 -19.21 8.89 14.58
CA LYS A 285 -18.82 10.13 13.91
C LYS A 285 -17.55 10.69 14.54
N GLY A 286 -16.77 11.42 13.77
CA GLY A 286 -15.57 12.09 14.26
C GLY A 286 -14.40 12.01 13.29
N PRO A 287 -13.23 12.52 13.69
CA PRO A 287 -12.07 12.66 12.80
C PRO A 287 -11.63 11.34 12.14
N LYS A 288 -11.66 10.22 12.86
CA LYS A 288 -11.27 8.93 12.28
C LYS A 288 -12.23 8.49 11.17
N THR A 289 -13.53 8.72 11.35
CA THR A 289 -14.53 8.45 10.31
C THR A 289 -14.33 9.36 9.10
N ASP A 290 -14.08 10.65 9.31
CA ASP A 290 -13.85 11.60 8.23
C ASP A 290 -12.57 11.28 7.45
N ALA A 291 -11.51 10.81 8.13
CA ALA A 291 -10.29 10.33 7.47
C ALA A 291 -10.57 9.10 6.58
N VAL A 292 -11.41 8.17 7.05
CA VAL A 292 -11.83 7.02 6.22
C VAL A 292 -12.69 7.47 5.06
N LEU A 293 -13.63 8.41 5.26
CA LEU A 293 -14.46 8.96 4.16
C LEU A 293 -13.60 9.58 3.07
N LEU A 294 -12.58 10.35 3.44
CA LEU A 294 -11.68 11.01 2.50
C LEU A 294 -10.87 9.99 1.68
N ASN A 295 -10.25 9.01 2.32
CA ASN A 295 -9.44 7.99 1.65
C ASN A 295 -10.31 7.00 0.85
N ALA A 296 -11.45 6.56 1.37
CA ALA A 296 -12.40 5.72 0.64
C ALA A 296 -13.05 6.47 -0.53
N GLY A 297 -13.34 7.77 -0.36
CA GLY A 297 -13.86 8.62 -1.43
C GLY A 297 -12.90 8.73 -2.61
N ALA A 298 -11.61 8.96 -2.33
CA ALA A 298 -10.58 8.95 -3.37
C ALA A 298 -10.43 7.56 -4.01
N ALA A 299 -10.51 6.48 -3.22
CA ALA A 299 -10.51 5.11 -3.75
C ALA A 299 -11.68 4.85 -4.71
N LEU A 300 -12.90 5.25 -4.35
CA LEU A 300 -14.09 5.11 -5.19
C LEU A 300 -14.00 5.94 -6.47
N TYR A 301 -13.41 7.12 -6.42
CA TYR A 301 -13.11 7.92 -7.61
C TYR A 301 -12.11 7.23 -8.54
N ILE A 302 -10.99 6.72 -8.01
CA ILE A 302 -10.00 5.94 -8.77
C ILE A 302 -10.65 4.69 -9.39
N GLY A 303 -11.61 4.10 -8.66
CA GLY A 303 -12.37 2.91 -9.06
C GLY A 303 -13.46 3.16 -10.09
N ASP A 304 -13.61 4.38 -10.61
CA ASP A 304 -14.70 4.81 -11.50
C ASP A 304 -16.11 4.51 -10.92
N LYS A 305 -16.24 4.53 -9.58
CA LYS A 305 -17.53 4.41 -8.87
C LYS A 305 -18.15 5.78 -8.57
N ALA A 306 -17.37 6.84 -8.74
CA ALA A 306 -17.77 8.24 -8.58
C ALA A 306 -17.04 9.10 -9.61
N GLY A 307 -17.64 10.21 -10.03
CA GLY A 307 -17.08 11.14 -11.02
C GLY A 307 -16.07 12.13 -10.43
N SER A 308 -16.02 12.24 -9.10
CA SER A 308 -15.09 13.11 -8.36
C SER A 308 -14.81 12.52 -6.99
N ILE A 309 -13.76 13.04 -6.30
CA ILE A 309 -13.47 12.66 -4.91
C ILE A 309 -14.67 13.03 -4.00
N GLN A 310 -15.31 14.20 -4.23
CA GLN A 310 -16.50 14.61 -3.46
C GLN A 310 -17.63 13.61 -3.58
N GLU A 311 -17.99 13.20 -4.80
CA GLU A 311 -19.03 12.19 -5.02
C GLU A 311 -18.63 10.84 -4.39
N GLY A 312 -17.33 10.51 -4.42
CA GLY A 312 -16.78 9.34 -3.75
C GLY A 312 -16.97 9.39 -2.24
N ILE A 313 -16.73 10.54 -1.60
CA ILE A 313 -16.96 10.77 -0.17
C ILE A 313 -18.44 10.61 0.18
N ASP A 314 -19.33 11.15 -0.64
CA ASP A 314 -20.77 11.05 -0.42
C ASP A 314 -21.25 9.59 -0.57
N LEU A 315 -20.72 8.86 -1.56
CA LEU A 315 -20.96 7.43 -1.71
C LEU A 315 -20.43 6.64 -0.52
N ALA A 316 -19.19 6.89 -0.08
CA ALA A 316 -18.58 6.23 1.09
C ALA A 316 -19.44 6.44 2.35
N ARG A 317 -19.94 7.65 2.58
CA ARG A 317 -20.85 7.98 3.68
C ARG A 317 -22.11 7.13 3.62
N ASN A 318 -22.76 7.05 2.46
CA ASN A 318 -23.95 6.23 2.24
C ASN A 318 -23.68 4.74 2.51
N LEU A 319 -22.54 4.22 2.08
CA LEU A 319 -22.16 2.82 2.29
C LEU A 319 -21.95 2.48 3.77
N MET A 320 -21.44 3.42 4.55
CA MET A 320 -21.27 3.27 5.98
C MET A 320 -22.60 3.42 6.74
N GLU A 321 -23.38 4.44 6.44
CA GLU A 321 -24.68 4.68 7.07
C GLU A 321 -25.70 3.56 6.80
N SER A 322 -25.69 2.99 5.59
CA SER A 322 -26.52 1.84 5.22
C SER A 322 -26.00 0.50 5.74
N LYS A 323 -24.87 0.49 6.47
CA LYS A 323 -24.19 -0.72 6.99
C LYS A 323 -23.67 -1.68 5.91
N LYS A 324 -23.61 -1.28 4.65
CA LYS A 324 -23.05 -2.13 3.60
C LYS A 324 -21.56 -2.40 3.81
N ALA A 325 -20.82 -1.41 4.29
CA ALA A 325 -19.41 -1.60 4.61
C ALA A 325 -19.21 -2.57 5.80
N LEU A 326 -20.03 -2.48 6.84
CA LEU A 326 -20.02 -3.44 7.95
C LEU A 326 -20.32 -4.86 7.44
N LYS A 327 -21.30 -5.00 6.56
CA LYS A 327 -21.65 -6.30 5.97
C LYS A 327 -20.51 -6.92 5.18
N VAL A 328 -19.72 -6.12 4.45
CA VAL A 328 -18.51 -6.61 3.75
C VAL A 328 -17.51 -7.17 4.75
N LEU A 329 -17.27 -6.51 5.89
CA LEU A 329 -16.38 -7.03 6.92
C LEU A 329 -16.91 -8.35 7.52
N GLU A 330 -18.20 -8.43 7.84
CA GLU A 330 -18.83 -9.65 8.36
C GLU A 330 -18.70 -10.81 7.38
N ASP A 331 -18.96 -10.57 6.10
CA ASP A 331 -18.81 -11.58 5.04
C ASP A 331 -17.34 -11.96 4.83
N PHE A 332 -16.40 -11.01 4.93
CA PHE A 332 -14.97 -11.28 4.85
C PHE A 332 -14.52 -12.18 6.00
N ILE A 333 -14.92 -11.88 7.24
CA ILE A 333 -14.63 -12.73 8.41
C ILE A 333 -15.21 -14.12 8.18
N LYS A 334 -16.48 -14.21 7.79
CA LYS A 334 -17.16 -15.49 7.61
C LYS A 334 -16.49 -16.33 6.53
N VAL A 335 -16.37 -15.79 5.31
CA VAL A 335 -15.87 -16.55 4.14
C VAL A 335 -14.39 -16.89 4.30
N SER A 336 -13.56 -16.05 4.93
CA SER A 336 -12.16 -16.37 5.19
C SER A 336 -11.96 -17.51 6.17
N ASN A 337 -12.92 -17.80 7.02
CA ASN A 337 -12.86 -18.91 8.01
C ASN A 337 -13.61 -20.19 7.56
N GLU A 338 -14.25 -20.19 6.42
CA GLU A 338 -14.84 -21.39 5.78
C GLU A 338 -13.77 -22.23 5.05
#